data_64b3dbdc3ea453780cc8b6bc57e3c517
#
_entry.id   64b3dbdc3ea453780cc8b6bc57e3c517
#
_cell.length_a   1.000
_cell.length_b   1.000
_cell.length_c   1.000
_cell.angle_alpha   90.00
_cell.angle_beta   90.00
_cell.angle_gamma   90.00
#
_symmetry.space_group_name_H-M   'P 1'
#
loop_
_entity.id
_entity.type
_entity.pdbx_description
1 polymer ?
#
loop_
_entity_poly.entity_id
_entity_poly.type
_entity_poly.pdbx_seq_one_letter_code
_entity_poly.pdbx_strand_id
1 'polypeptide(L)'
;MRNDPLYVSQFSLSDKNGASRLYSLAKHYNFSIDTPFKELSDKIKDVIFFGTNGERYEILKPDGEREQEEKRRYVSYEGLVNYVTRLYKKGVADGSKSKENEKLFTSHICPDCSGKKLKKERLLVKIDGLDIYDLGNLQVKELIKFLTSLKVPDDKKESAQQIINEILNKL
;
A
#
# COMPACT_ATOMS: atom_id res chain seq x y z
N MET A 1 10.89 14.02 -18.94
CA MET A 1 10.25 12.70 -18.85
C MET A 1 10.85 11.65 -19.80
N ARG A 2 11.45 11.97 -20.95
CA ARG A 2 12.05 10.98 -21.88
C ARG A 2 13.19 10.14 -21.28
N ASN A 3 13.89 10.64 -20.26
CA ASN A 3 15.06 9.99 -19.65
C ASN A 3 14.83 9.52 -18.21
N ASP A 4 13.59 9.61 -17.71
CA ASP A 4 13.28 9.21 -16.35
C ASP A 4 12.82 7.75 -16.36
N PRO A 5 13.42 6.88 -15.56
CA PRO A 5 13.04 5.49 -15.47
C PRO A 5 11.76 5.31 -14.66
N LEU A 6 10.68 5.99 -15.04
CA LEU A 6 9.35 5.58 -14.61
C LEU A 6 9.02 4.28 -15.36
N TYR A 7 9.53 3.18 -14.86
CA TYR A 7 9.34 1.81 -15.30
C TYR A 7 7.88 1.34 -15.16
N VAL A 8 6.95 2.24 -15.40
CA VAL A 8 5.53 1.88 -15.42
C VAL A 8 5.11 1.90 -16.87
N SER A 9 4.83 0.73 -17.41
CA SER A 9 4.45 0.50 -18.82
C SER A 9 3.40 1.47 -19.38
N GLN A 10 2.61 2.10 -18.50
CA GLN A 10 1.60 3.09 -18.90
C GLN A 10 2.16 4.41 -19.43
N PHE A 11 3.43 4.73 -19.15
CA PHE A 11 4.11 5.95 -19.60
C PHE A 11 5.38 5.68 -20.41
N SER A 12 5.56 4.48 -20.90
CA SER A 12 6.67 4.17 -21.78
C SER A 12 6.40 4.74 -23.16
N LEU A 13 7.26 5.64 -23.63
CA LEU A 13 7.23 6.14 -25.01
C LEU A 13 7.58 5.06 -26.03
N SER A 14 8.15 3.94 -25.60
CA SER A 14 8.44 2.79 -26.45
C SER A 14 7.21 1.93 -26.74
N ASP A 15 6.14 2.04 -25.92
CA ASP A 15 4.86 1.39 -26.16
C ASP A 15 3.84 2.36 -26.75
N LYS A 16 3.19 1.97 -27.86
CA LYS A 16 2.19 2.79 -28.54
C LYS A 16 1.05 3.27 -27.63
N ASN A 17 0.60 2.40 -26.74
CA ASN A 17 -0.48 2.74 -25.79
C ASN A 17 0.00 3.72 -24.71
N GLY A 18 1.22 3.53 -24.20
CA GLY A 18 1.85 4.43 -23.25
C GLY A 18 2.09 5.81 -23.84
N ALA A 19 2.63 5.87 -25.07
CA ALA A 19 2.84 7.10 -25.82
C ALA A 19 1.52 7.86 -26.02
N SER A 20 0.47 7.19 -26.54
CA SER A 20 -0.84 7.81 -26.74
C SER A 20 -1.41 8.42 -25.45
N ARG A 21 -1.31 7.71 -24.33
CA ARG A 21 -1.79 8.21 -23.04
C ARG A 21 -1.01 9.43 -22.56
N LEU A 22 0.32 9.38 -22.68
CA LEU A 22 1.18 10.49 -22.25
C LEU A 22 0.96 11.74 -23.09
N TYR A 23 0.91 11.61 -24.42
CA TYR A 23 0.62 12.74 -25.33
C TYR A 23 -0.77 13.32 -25.09
N SER A 24 -1.77 12.46 -24.89
CA SER A 24 -3.14 12.89 -24.61
C SER A 24 -3.24 13.66 -23.29
N LEU A 25 -2.59 13.17 -22.24
CA LEU A 25 -2.55 13.82 -20.93
C LEU A 25 -1.82 15.17 -21.03
N ALA A 26 -0.66 15.20 -21.69
CA ALA A 26 0.14 16.40 -21.88
C ALA A 26 -0.65 17.48 -22.63
N LYS A 27 -1.37 17.09 -23.69
CA LYS A 27 -2.22 18.01 -24.46
C LYS A 27 -3.41 18.55 -23.65
N HIS A 28 -4.06 17.66 -22.92
CA HIS A 28 -5.24 18.05 -22.10
C HIS A 28 -4.89 19.01 -20.98
N TYR A 29 -3.78 18.77 -20.28
CA TYR A 29 -3.30 19.60 -19.17
C TYR A 29 -2.27 20.67 -19.59
N ASN A 30 -2.03 20.84 -20.88
CA ASN A 30 -1.16 21.86 -21.46
C ASN A 30 0.25 21.87 -20.87
N PHE A 31 0.93 20.72 -20.86
CA PHE A 31 2.35 20.62 -20.50
C PHE A 31 3.16 19.89 -21.59
N SER A 32 4.48 20.14 -21.64
CA SER A 32 5.37 19.44 -22.56
C SER A 32 5.91 18.15 -21.94
N ILE A 33 5.89 17.08 -22.71
CA ILE A 33 6.51 15.80 -22.33
C ILE A 33 8.05 15.89 -22.24
N ASP A 34 8.64 16.91 -22.83
CA ASP A 34 10.08 17.15 -22.81
C ASP A 34 10.51 17.93 -21.56
N THR A 35 9.56 18.52 -20.83
CA THR A 35 9.83 19.22 -19.57
C THR A 35 10.29 18.22 -18.52
N PRO A 36 11.43 18.44 -17.83
CA PRO A 36 11.87 17.62 -16.71
C PRO A 36 10.78 17.56 -15.62
N PHE A 37 10.57 16.37 -15.04
CA PHE A 37 9.51 16.16 -14.04
C PHE A 37 9.59 17.17 -12.88
N LYS A 38 10.79 17.48 -12.39
CA LYS A 38 11.02 18.47 -11.30
C LYS A 38 10.49 19.87 -11.62
N GLU A 39 10.44 20.24 -12.91
CA GLU A 39 10.04 21.57 -13.40
C GLU A 39 8.53 21.66 -13.71
N LEU A 40 7.82 20.54 -13.67
CA LEU A 40 6.37 20.51 -13.81
C LEU A 40 5.72 21.17 -12.60
N SER A 41 4.56 21.83 -12.83
CA SER A 41 3.76 22.40 -11.74
C SER A 41 3.23 21.31 -10.82
N ASP A 42 2.97 21.65 -9.57
CA ASP A 42 2.46 20.69 -8.59
C ASP A 42 1.12 20.11 -9.01
N LYS A 43 0.24 20.90 -9.64
CA LYS A 43 -1.02 20.42 -10.23
C LYS A 43 -0.79 19.29 -11.25
N ILE A 44 0.21 19.41 -12.11
CA ILE A 44 0.51 18.38 -13.12
C ILE A 44 1.14 17.16 -12.46
N LYS A 45 2.01 17.36 -11.48
CA LYS A 45 2.57 16.25 -10.68
C LYS A 45 1.47 15.47 -9.97
N ASP A 46 0.49 16.13 -9.37
CA ASP A 46 -0.66 15.51 -8.73
C ASP A 46 -1.49 14.70 -9.73
N VAL A 47 -1.77 15.24 -10.92
CA VAL A 47 -2.47 14.50 -11.96
C VAL A 47 -1.68 13.25 -12.38
N ILE A 48 -0.37 13.35 -12.55
CA ILE A 48 0.48 12.20 -12.91
C ILE A 48 0.45 11.14 -11.81
N PHE A 49 0.54 11.52 -10.55
CA PHE A 49 0.57 10.56 -9.44
C PHE A 49 -0.81 10.02 -9.07
N PHE A 50 -1.81 10.89 -8.96
CA PHE A 50 -3.12 10.52 -8.37
C PHE A 50 -4.25 10.44 -9.39
N GLY A 51 -4.00 10.87 -10.63
CA GLY A 51 -4.96 10.76 -11.72
C GLY A 51 -5.85 11.98 -11.92
N THR A 52 -6.81 11.81 -12.82
CA THR A 52 -7.71 12.89 -13.25
C THR A 52 -9.00 12.98 -12.43
N ASN A 53 -9.13 12.22 -11.34
CA ASN A 53 -10.33 12.18 -10.49
C ASN A 53 -11.64 11.96 -11.27
N GLY A 54 -11.58 11.14 -12.33
CA GLY A 54 -12.72 10.84 -13.18
C GLY A 54 -12.92 11.80 -14.35
N GLU A 55 -12.19 12.91 -14.45
CA GLU A 55 -12.21 13.77 -15.62
C GLU A 55 -11.76 12.98 -16.85
N ARG A 56 -12.53 13.06 -17.92
CA ARG A 56 -12.29 12.31 -19.17
C ARG A 56 -11.66 13.23 -20.20
N TYR A 57 -10.66 12.72 -20.89
CA TYR A 57 -9.99 13.40 -22.00
C TYR A 57 -9.88 12.49 -23.23
N GLU A 58 -9.74 13.11 -24.39
CA GLU A 58 -9.61 12.41 -25.67
C GLU A 58 -8.25 11.71 -25.77
N ILE A 59 -8.25 10.44 -26.17
CA ILE A 59 -7.02 9.71 -26.50
C ILE A 59 -6.58 10.10 -27.92
N LEU A 60 -5.35 10.54 -28.02
CA LEU A 60 -4.67 10.86 -29.27
C LEU A 60 -3.91 9.63 -29.79
N LYS A 61 -3.53 9.65 -31.07
CA LYS A 61 -2.59 8.68 -31.63
C LYS A 61 -1.21 8.79 -30.95
N PRO A 62 -0.32 7.77 -31.14
CA PRO A 62 1.03 7.80 -30.58
C PRO A 62 1.90 8.99 -31.01
N ASP A 63 1.59 9.59 -32.16
CA ASP A 63 2.22 10.81 -32.71
C ASP A 63 1.63 12.12 -32.16
N GLY A 64 0.57 12.03 -31.35
CA GLY A 64 -0.14 13.18 -30.79
C GLY A 64 -1.26 13.74 -31.67
N GLU A 65 -1.51 13.14 -32.82
CA GLU A 65 -2.61 13.53 -33.70
C GLU A 65 -3.97 13.02 -33.17
N ARG A 66 -5.05 13.67 -33.60
CA ARG A 66 -6.39 13.22 -33.29
C ARG A 66 -6.81 12.05 -34.17
N GLU A 67 -7.56 11.13 -33.58
CA GLU A 67 -8.28 10.11 -34.34
C GLU A 67 -9.41 10.73 -35.20
N GLN A 68 -9.82 10.02 -36.23
CA GLN A 68 -11.06 10.34 -36.96
C GLN A 68 -12.24 10.40 -35.98
N GLU A 69 -13.19 11.28 -36.24
CA GLU A 69 -14.28 11.60 -35.30
C GLU A 69 -15.04 10.37 -34.79
N GLU A 70 -15.32 9.43 -35.69
CA GLU A 70 -16.00 8.17 -35.39
C GLU A 70 -15.20 7.21 -34.50
N LYS A 71 -13.90 7.39 -34.39
CA LYS A 71 -12.97 6.55 -33.61
C LYS A 71 -12.48 7.22 -32.34
N ARG A 72 -12.93 8.43 -32.04
CA ARG A 72 -12.50 9.17 -30.85
C ARG A 72 -12.89 8.44 -29.57
N ARG A 73 -11.92 8.24 -28.69
CA ARG A 73 -12.10 7.59 -27.41
C ARG A 73 -11.77 8.56 -26.29
N TYR A 74 -12.60 8.56 -25.25
CA TYR A 74 -12.42 9.37 -24.07
C TYR A 74 -12.17 8.45 -22.88
N VAL A 75 -11.12 8.73 -22.13
CA VAL A 75 -10.71 7.94 -20.96
C VAL A 75 -10.43 8.87 -19.78
N SER A 76 -10.53 8.36 -18.57
CA SER A 76 -9.93 8.95 -17.39
C SER A 76 -8.61 8.28 -17.09
N TYR A 77 -7.72 8.99 -16.43
CA TYR A 77 -6.43 8.46 -16.00
C TYR A 77 -6.45 8.21 -14.48
N GLU A 78 -6.12 6.99 -14.09
CA GLU A 78 -6.18 6.60 -12.67
C GLU A 78 -5.01 7.10 -11.81
N GLY A 79 -3.91 7.53 -12.40
CA GLY A 79 -2.69 7.94 -11.69
C GLY A 79 -1.73 6.78 -11.38
N LEU A 80 -0.43 7.10 -11.34
CA LEU A 80 0.62 6.11 -11.11
C LEU A 80 0.50 5.41 -9.76
N VAL A 81 0.22 6.16 -8.70
CA VAL A 81 0.11 5.62 -7.33
C VAL A 81 -1.06 4.64 -7.25
N ASN A 82 -2.22 5.01 -7.78
CA ASN A 82 -3.40 4.16 -7.78
C ASN A 82 -3.19 2.90 -8.63
N TYR A 83 -2.59 3.06 -9.81
CA TYR A 83 -2.25 1.93 -10.69
C TYR A 83 -1.32 0.92 -10.02
N VAL A 84 -0.19 1.39 -9.47
CA VAL A 84 0.79 0.52 -8.80
C VAL A 84 0.19 -0.13 -7.57
N THR A 85 -0.59 0.62 -6.77
CA THR A 85 -1.30 0.09 -5.60
C THR A 85 -2.28 -1.01 -5.99
N ARG A 86 -3.02 -0.82 -7.07
CA ARG A 86 -3.96 -1.84 -7.60
C ARG A 86 -3.24 -3.10 -8.05
N LEU A 87 -2.13 -2.95 -8.78
CA LEU A 87 -1.30 -4.09 -9.20
C LEU A 87 -0.73 -4.85 -8.01
N TYR A 88 -0.22 -4.13 -7.01
CA TYR A 88 0.30 -4.75 -5.79
C TYR A 88 -0.78 -5.53 -5.04
N LYS A 89 -1.96 -4.92 -4.83
CA LYS A 89 -3.10 -5.60 -4.17
C LYS A 89 -3.53 -6.84 -4.92
N LYS A 90 -3.60 -6.78 -6.26
CA LYS A 90 -3.91 -7.94 -7.10
C LYS A 90 -2.85 -9.03 -6.95
N GLY A 91 -1.57 -8.70 -7.04
CA GLY A 91 -0.48 -9.65 -6.89
C GLY A 91 -0.41 -10.30 -5.50
N VAL A 92 -0.85 -9.59 -4.44
CA VAL A 92 -1.01 -10.17 -3.11
C VAL A 92 -2.18 -11.16 -3.07
N ALA A 93 -3.29 -10.84 -3.72
CA ALA A 93 -4.51 -11.66 -3.69
C ALA A 93 -4.35 -12.98 -4.48
N ASP A 94 -3.68 -12.94 -5.64
CA ASP A 94 -3.50 -14.09 -6.53
C ASP A 94 -2.14 -14.80 -6.39
N GLY A 95 -1.29 -14.34 -5.45
CA GLY A 95 0.03 -14.90 -5.19
C GLY A 95 1.10 -14.59 -6.25
N SER A 96 0.77 -13.78 -7.26
CA SER A 96 1.67 -13.39 -8.35
C SER A 96 2.47 -12.11 -8.05
N LYS A 97 3.03 -11.98 -6.85
CA LYS A 97 3.82 -10.80 -6.47
C LYS A 97 5.01 -10.59 -7.40
N SER A 98 5.02 -9.47 -8.12
CA SER A 98 6.20 -9.06 -8.86
C SER A 98 7.22 -8.42 -7.91
N LYS A 99 8.45 -8.96 -7.89
CA LYS A 99 9.58 -8.37 -7.15
C LYS A 99 9.87 -6.92 -7.58
N GLU A 100 9.55 -6.57 -8.82
CA GLU A 100 9.71 -5.22 -9.36
C GLU A 100 8.69 -4.26 -8.75
N ASN A 101 7.45 -4.70 -8.57
CA ASN A 101 6.42 -3.89 -7.91
C ASN A 101 6.72 -3.71 -6.42
N GLU A 102 7.31 -4.70 -5.75
CA GLU A 102 7.68 -4.59 -4.33
C GLU A 102 8.72 -3.49 -4.08
N LYS A 103 9.63 -3.23 -5.02
CA LYS A 103 10.64 -2.16 -4.92
C LYS A 103 10.04 -0.75 -4.89
N LEU A 104 8.80 -0.59 -5.33
CA LEU A 104 8.08 0.68 -5.33
C LEU A 104 7.41 0.98 -3.98
N PHE A 105 7.44 0.04 -3.04
CA PHE A 105 6.84 0.17 -1.72
C PHE A 105 7.90 0.14 -0.62
N THR A 106 7.72 1.00 0.36
CA THR A 106 8.54 1.00 1.58
C THR A 106 7.68 0.56 2.75
N SER A 107 8.21 -0.37 3.56
CA SER A 107 7.52 -0.78 4.78
C SER A 107 7.74 0.24 5.88
N HIS A 108 6.64 0.71 6.47
CA HIS A 108 6.67 1.59 7.63
C HIS A 108 5.94 0.93 8.79
N ILE A 109 6.41 1.23 10.00
CA ILE A 109 5.68 0.86 11.21
C ILE A 109 4.36 1.64 11.22
N CYS A 110 3.24 0.93 11.39
CA CYS A 110 1.93 1.54 11.45
C CYS A 110 1.86 2.56 12.61
N PRO A 111 1.53 3.84 12.36
CA PRO A 111 1.49 4.85 13.42
C PRO A 111 0.39 4.59 14.45
N ASP A 112 -0.72 3.92 14.07
CA ASP A 112 -1.83 3.64 14.97
C ASP A 112 -1.51 2.55 15.99
N CYS A 113 -0.90 1.45 15.54
CA CYS A 113 -0.61 0.31 16.41
C CYS A 113 0.87 0.19 16.78
N SER A 114 1.75 1.08 16.26
CA SER A 114 3.20 1.06 16.52
C SER A 114 3.83 -0.33 16.32
N GLY A 115 3.37 -1.05 15.29
CA GLY A 115 3.83 -2.41 14.97
C GLY A 115 3.15 -3.54 15.74
N LYS A 116 2.35 -3.24 16.78
CA LYS A 116 1.69 -4.25 17.62
C LYS A 116 0.58 -5.05 16.90
N LYS A 117 0.08 -4.57 15.74
CA LYS A 117 -0.99 -5.20 14.91
C LYS A 117 -2.33 -5.40 15.64
N LEU A 118 -2.51 -4.77 16.77
CA LEU A 118 -3.72 -4.81 17.61
C LEU A 118 -4.31 -3.41 17.75
N LYS A 119 -5.62 -3.32 17.93
CA LYS A 119 -6.30 -2.07 18.26
C LYS A 119 -5.88 -1.61 19.66
N LYS A 120 -5.77 -0.29 19.86
CA LYS A 120 -5.33 0.29 21.15
C LYS A 120 -6.19 -0.17 22.34
N GLU A 121 -7.51 -0.32 22.12
CA GLU A 121 -8.45 -0.77 23.14
C GLU A 121 -8.15 -2.18 23.64
N ARG A 122 -7.57 -3.05 22.79
CA ARG A 122 -7.19 -4.42 23.18
C ARG A 122 -5.94 -4.45 24.07
N LEU A 123 -5.11 -3.43 23.97
CA LEU A 123 -3.89 -3.28 24.76
C LEU A 123 -4.15 -2.68 26.15
N LEU A 124 -5.39 -2.23 26.42
CA LEU A 124 -5.79 -1.74 27.74
C LEU A 124 -5.99 -2.88 28.75
N VAL A 125 -6.29 -4.08 28.26
CA VAL A 125 -6.41 -5.27 29.13
C VAL A 125 -5.01 -5.75 29.48
N LYS A 126 -4.70 -5.76 30.78
CA LYS A 126 -3.39 -6.13 31.31
C LYS A 126 -3.49 -7.24 32.34
N ILE A 127 -2.50 -8.12 32.34
CA ILE A 127 -2.28 -9.15 33.33
C ILE A 127 -0.95 -8.82 34.00
N ASP A 128 -1.00 -8.48 35.28
CA ASP A 128 0.17 -8.05 36.05
C ASP A 128 1.03 -7.00 35.37
N GLY A 129 0.36 -5.97 34.77
CA GLY A 129 1.00 -4.84 34.11
C GLY A 129 1.35 -5.07 32.62
N LEU A 130 1.34 -6.30 32.11
CA LEU A 130 1.66 -6.66 30.73
C LEU A 130 0.39 -6.82 29.88
N ASP A 131 0.40 -6.26 28.67
CA ASP A 131 -0.67 -6.49 27.69
C ASP A 131 -0.40 -7.79 26.88
N ILE A 132 -1.36 -8.21 26.07
CA ILE A 132 -1.25 -9.45 25.29
C ILE A 132 -0.07 -9.42 24.29
N TYR A 133 0.29 -8.24 23.79
CA TYR A 133 1.45 -8.10 22.90
C TYR A 133 2.75 -8.25 23.68
N ASP A 134 2.84 -7.66 24.87
CA ASP A 134 4.01 -7.77 25.73
C ASP A 134 4.24 -9.23 26.13
N LEU A 135 3.18 -9.94 26.54
CA LEU A 135 3.22 -11.37 26.89
C LEU A 135 3.65 -12.24 25.69
N GLY A 136 3.14 -11.94 24.48
CA GLY A 136 3.48 -12.67 23.26
C GLY A 136 4.92 -12.44 22.77
N ASN A 137 5.60 -11.42 23.25
CA ASN A 137 6.99 -11.12 22.92
C ASN A 137 8.00 -11.58 23.99
N LEU A 138 7.52 -12.14 25.11
CA LEU A 138 8.41 -12.74 26.09
C LEU A 138 9.11 -13.99 25.51
N GLN A 139 10.32 -14.24 25.93
CA GLN A 139 10.96 -15.53 25.68
C GLN A 139 10.15 -16.63 26.38
N VAL A 140 10.10 -17.84 25.79
CA VAL A 140 9.31 -18.97 26.32
C VAL A 140 9.62 -19.23 27.81
N LYS A 141 10.90 -19.19 28.21
CA LYS A 141 11.30 -19.36 29.60
C LYS A 141 10.75 -18.27 30.53
N GLU A 142 10.72 -17.04 30.06
CA GLU A 142 10.18 -15.89 30.81
C GLU A 142 8.67 -15.97 30.94
N LEU A 143 7.98 -16.36 29.87
CA LEU A 143 6.54 -16.58 29.86
C LEU A 143 6.13 -17.70 30.83
N ILE A 144 6.85 -18.83 30.83
CA ILE A 144 6.62 -19.92 31.78
C ILE A 144 6.79 -19.42 33.23
N LYS A 145 7.88 -18.68 33.50
CA LYS A 145 8.14 -18.11 34.83
C LYS A 145 7.04 -17.13 35.25
N PHE A 146 6.64 -16.25 34.34
CA PHE A 146 5.56 -15.30 34.57
C PHE A 146 4.24 -16.00 34.92
N LEU A 147 3.80 -16.96 34.09
CA LEU A 147 2.56 -17.71 34.30
C LEU A 147 2.57 -18.52 35.57
N THR A 148 3.71 -19.09 35.96
CA THR A 148 3.85 -19.88 37.19
C THR A 148 3.81 -19.00 38.46
N SER A 149 4.29 -17.77 38.39
CA SER A 149 4.32 -16.81 39.51
C SER A 149 3.09 -15.90 39.57
N LEU A 150 2.17 -16.00 38.62
CA LEU A 150 1.02 -15.11 38.50
C LEU A 150 0.08 -15.26 39.70
N LYS A 151 -0.18 -14.15 40.38
CA LYS A 151 -1.16 -14.09 41.48
C LYS A 151 -2.57 -13.86 40.93
N VAL A 152 -3.40 -14.87 41.01
CA VAL A 152 -4.81 -14.80 40.58
C VAL A 152 -5.72 -14.61 41.77
N PRO A 153 -6.72 -13.70 41.72
CA PRO A 153 -7.75 -13.57 42.72
C PRO A 153 -8.49 -14.91 42.97
N ASP A 154 -8.88 -15.16 44.22
CA ASP A 154 -9.46 -16.44 44.62
C ASP A 154 -10.75 -16.79 43.87
N ASP A 155 -11.58 -15.79 43.55
CA ASP A 155 -12.82 -15.94 42.77
C ASP A 155 -12.61 -16.40 41.32
N LYS A 156 -11.41 -16.28 40.78
CA LYS A 156 -11.05 -16.64 39.41
C LYS A 156 -9.99 -17.74 39.31
N LYS A 157 -9.54 -18.21 40.45
CA LYS A 157 -8.36 -19.11 40.54
C LYS A 157 -8.53 -20.41 39.76
N GLU A 158 -9.69 -21.05 39.85
CA GLU A 158 -9.96 -22.34 39.21
C GLU A 158 -9.94 -22.18 37.65
N SER A 159 -10.69 -21.21 37.13
CA SER A 159 -10.75 -20.96 35.68
C SER A 159 -9.40 -20.51 35.13
N ALA A 160 -8.68 -19.64 35.86
CA ALA A 160 -7.37 -19.18 35.43
C ALA A 160 -6.33 -20.33 35.42
N GLN A 161 -6.37 -21.21 36.46
CA GLN A 161 -5.44 -22.32 36.56
C GLN A 161 -5.61 -23.31 35.38
N GLN A 162 -6.84 -23.56 34.94
CA GLN A 162 -7.12 -24.40 33.79
C GLN A 162 -6.45 -23.81 32.51
N ILE A 163 -6.65 -22.50 32.28
CA ILE A 163 -6.07 -21.80 31.12
C ILE A 163 -4.54 -21.79 31.19
N ILE A 164 -3.97 -21.48 32.36
CA ILE A 164 -2.51 -21.46 32.56
C ILE A 164 -1.92 -22.86 32.27
N ASN A 165 -2.53 -23.92 32.82
CA ASN A 165 -2.07 -25.29 32.57
C ASN A 165 -2.14 -25.67 31.09
N GLU A 166 -3.19 -25.26 30.39
CA GLU A 166 -3.31 -25.50 28.96
C GLU A 166 -2.21 -24.77 28.16
N ILE A 167 -1.89 -23.53 28.51
CA ILE A 167 -0.80 -22.78 27.88
C ILE A 167 0.55 -23.44 28.16
N LEU A 168 0.83 -23.77 29.42
CA LEU A 168 2.10 -24.41 29.82
C LEU A 168 2.31 -25.77 29.14
N ASN A 169 1.25 -26.53 28.89
CA ASN A 169 1.32 -27.78 28.16
C ASN A 169 1.61 -27.63 26.65
N LYS A 170 1.41 -26.45 26.09
CA LYS A 170 1.65 -26.15 24.68
C LYS A 170 3.00 -25.44 24.43
N LEU A 171 3.66 -24.97 25.46
CA LEU A 171 4.97 -24.31 25.43
C LEU A 171 6.09 -25.32 25.54
#